data_f6efd041d2415cf56874247a5d7e41e7
#
_entry.id   f6efd041d2415cf56874247a5d7e41e7
#
_cell.length_a   1.000
_cell.length_b   1.000
_cell.length_c   1.000
_cell.angle_alpha   90.00
_cell.angle_beta   90.00
_cell.angle_gamma   90.00
#
_symmetry.space_group_name_H-M   'P 1'
#
loop_
_entity.id
_entity.type
_entity.pdbx_description
1 polymer ?
#
loop_
_entity_poly.entity_id
_entity_poly.type
_entity_poly.pdbx_seq_one_letter_code
_entity_poly.pdbx_strand_id
1 'polypeptide(L)'
;PLRSGPMRIALNAAAAAQSSGNKLPSIRPVGLHFRTAWEFRTDCYVEYGDEIQISDLVDESVVSSLVNGKWAEPSRDNVNELRNRIKNTLDIMTPDADNWEEFHSWSVISHIEKSSQNQPHKKWKDEVHGIRSVRDRIRSGDLPSEIMEPAARIEKEIRLKNLDPRSIDCLGIKRGNISTPFKGIFGILLMISMLPLSIMTLPQAIVAWWLGNNSDEGLDARSTFHMMAVTFSPLVIWPFFTIPIGIWLSISYFPDYVLVITPVISLFLMPLMHMANILFLFGYDAVCDVVDLFNRRQLRVSKSAKSISEDISLILGLLK
;
A
#
# COMPACT_ATOMS: atom_id res chain seq x y z
N PRO A 1 -3.44 13.14 -15.20
CA PRO A 1 -3.37 12.79 -16.64
C PRO A 1 -2.04 12.12 -16.96
N LEU A 2 -2.09 10.97 -17.69
CA LEU A 2 -0.90 10.25 -18.12
C LEU A 2 -0.04 11.12 -19.05
N ARG A 3 1.24 11.29 -18.71
CA ARG A 3 2.21 12.01 -19.55
C ARG A 3 2.64 11.15 -20.75
N SER A 4 2.93 11.75 -21.91
CA SER A 4 3.27 11.02 -23.14
C SER A 4 4.68 10.42 -23.18
N GLY A 5 5.57 10.80 -22.27
CA GLY A 5 6.97 10.33 -22.24
C GLY A 5 7.11 8.82 -22.16
N PRO A 6 6.47 8.12 -21.21
CA PRO A 6 6.55 6.66 -21.12
C PRO A 6 6.09 5.92 -22.37
N MET A 7 5.03 6.42 -23.06
CA MET A 7 4.51 5.85 -24.31
C MET A 7 5.53 5.98 -25.43
N ARG A 8 6.19 7.13 -25.55
CA ARG A 8 7.25 7.34 -26.55
C ARG A 8 8.44 6.39 -26.30
N ILE A 9 8.85 6.25 -25.03
CA ILE A 9 9.92 5.31 -24.66
C ILE A 9 9.54 3.88 -25.07
N ALA A 10 8.32 3.44 -24.76
CA ALA A 10 7.85 2.11 -25.07
C ALA A 10 7.80 1.82 -26.57
N LEU A 11 7.26 2.76 -27.36
CA LEU A 11 7.18 2.62 -28.83
C LEU A 11 8.57 2.65 -29.47
N ASN A 12 9.48 3.49 -28.98
CA ASN A 12 10.87 3.48 -29.47
C ASN A 12 11.61 2.20 -29.10
N ALA A 13 11.39 1.67 -27.89
CA ALA A 13 11.97 0.38 -27.50
C ALA A 13 11.44 -0.76 -28.37
N ALA A 14 10.15 -0.73 -28.75
CA ALA A 14 9.57 -1.69 -29.66
C ALA A 14 10.15 -1.58 -31.09
N ALA A 15 10.29 -0.36 -31.61
CA ALA A 15 10.91 -0.13 -32.91
C ALA A 15 12.39 -0.55 -32.94
N ALA A 16 13.14 -0.31 -31.86
CA ALA A 16 14.52 -0.77 -31.73
C ALA A 16 14.62 -2.31 -31.66
N ALA A 17 13.70 -2.96 -30.94
CA ALA A 17 13.65 -4.43 -30.91
C ALA A 17 13.35 -5.01 -32.31
N GLN A 18 12.38 -4.42 -33.03
CA GLN A 18 12.02 -4.85 -34.38
C GLN A 18 13.16 -4.62 -35.36
N SER A 19 13.84 -3.45 -35.31
CA SER A 19 14.99 -3.15 -36.17
C SER A 19 16.16 -4.12 -35.97
N SER A 20 16.29 -4.70 -34.80
CA SER A 20 17.33 -5.68 -34.44
C SER A 20 16.88 -7.13 -34.59
N GLY A 21 15.65 -7.40 -35.06
CA GLY A 21 15.09 -8.73 -35.15
C GLY A 21 14.82 -9.40 -33.79
N ASN A 22 14.74 -8.64 -32.72
CA ASN A 22 14.45 -9.13 -31.39
C ASN A 22 12.93 -9.17 -31.10
N LYS A 23 12.55 -9.94 -30.08
CA LYS A 23 11.17 -9.98 -29.58
C LYS A 23 10.75 -8.57 -29.09
N LEU A 24 9.56 -8.16 -29.48
CA LEU A 24 8.99 -6.88 -29.01
C LEU A 24 8.81 -6.88 -27.48
N PRO A 25 9.10 -5.76 -26.83
CA PRO A 25 8.79 -5.60 -25.42
C PRO A 25 7.27 -5.60 -25.20
N SER A 26 6.84 -6.12 -24.06
CA SER A 26 5.44 -6.05 -23.64
C SER A 26 5.26 -4.97 -22.58
N ILE A 27 4.08 -4.36 -22.56
CA ILE A 27 3.69 -3.39 -21.54
C ILE A 27 2.66 -4.06 -20.64
N ARG A 28 2.92 -4.02 -19.33
CA ARG A 28 1.98 -4.51 -18.35
C ARG A 28 1.78 -3.45 -17.27
N PRO A 29 0.57 -2.87 -17.15
CA PRO A 29 0.26 -1.91 -16.09
C PRO A 29 0.36 -2.58 -14.72
N VAL A 30 0.82 -1.81 -13.74
CA VAL A 30 0.91 -2.25 -12.34
C VAL A 30 0.13 -1.28 -11.48
N GLY A 31 -0.88 -1.79 -10.78
CA GLY A 31 -1.65 -1.06 -9.78
C GLY A 31 -1.04 -1.25 -8.39
N LEU A 32 -0.83 -0.15 -7.67
CA LEU A 32 -0.44 -0.16 -6.26
C LEU A 32 -1.62 0.33 -5.44
N HIS A 33 -2.21 -0.58 -4.66
CA HIS A 33 -3.38 -0.28 -3.84
C HIS A 33 -2.96 -0.22 -2.39
N PHE A 34 -2.88 0.98 -1.84
CA PHE A 34 -2.66 1.20 -0.43
C PHE A 34 -4.00 1.35 0.27
N ARG A 35 -4.16 0.74 1.46
CA ARG A 35 -5.36 0.93 2.28
C ARG A 35 -5.48 2.39 2.74
N THR A 36 -4.36 2.93 3.20
CA THR A 36 -4.19 4.34 3.57
C THR A 36 -2.81 4.77 3.08
N ALA A 37 -2.75 5.71 2.15
CA ALA A 37 -1.50 6.07 1.48
C ALA A 37 -0.49 6.79 2.39
N TRP A 38 -0.96 7.35 3.50
CA TRP A 38 -0.16 8.21 4.40
C TRP A 38 0.11 7.61 5.79
N GLU A 39 -0.47 6.46 6.12
CA GLU A 39 -0.29 5.83 7.42
C GLU A 39 0.90 4.88 7.44
N PHE A 40 1.54 4.81 8.61
CA PHE A 40 2.60 3.85 8.86
C PHE A 40 2.02 2.43 8.91
N ARG A 41 2.69 1.47 8.26
CA ARG A 41 2.29 0.05 8.17
C ARG A 41 0.93 -0.18 7.52
N THR A 42 0.65 0.57 6.46
CA THR A 42 -0.52 0.31 5.64
C THR A 42 -0.37 -0.99 4.81
N ASP A 43 -1.47 -1.69 4.62
CA ASP A 43 -1.50 -2.81 3.67
C ASP A 43 -1.35 -2.29 2.24
N CYS A 44 -0.52 -2.99 1.45
CA CYS A 44 -0.36 -2.75 0.02
C CYS A 44 -0.68 -4.01 -0.76
N TYR A 45 -1.54 -3.89 -1.77
CA TYR A 45 -1.79 -4.92 -2.77
C TYR A 45 -1.22 -4.46 -4.10
N VAL A 46 -0.32 -5.28 -4.67
CA VAL A 46 0.26 -5.06 -5.99
C VAL A 46 -0.51 -5.92 -6.99
N GLU A 47 -1.10 -5.27 -7.98
CA GLU A 47 -1.87 -5.90 -9.03
C GLU A 47 -1.18 -5.72 -10.38
N TYR A 48 -1.03 -6.80 -11.11
CA TYR A 48 -0.52 -6.77 -12.48
C TYR A 48 -1.71 -6.87 -13.43
N GLY A 49 -1.88 -5.86 -14.27
CA GLY A 49 -2.89 -5.84 -15.32
C GLY A 49 -2.55 -6.77 -16.49
N ASP A 50 -3.46 -6.85 -17.43
CA ASP A 50 -3.25 -7.60 -18.65
C ASP A 50 -2.18 -6.98 -19.54
N GLU A 51 -1.55 -7.81 -20.35
CA GLU A 51 -0.53 -7.38 -21.30
C GLU A 51 -1.16 -6.54 -22.41
N ILE A 52 -0.62 -5.33 -22.61
CA ILE A 52 -1.04 -4.44 -23.69
C ILE A 52 -0.18 -4.72 -24.90
N GLN A 53 -0.83 -5.17 -25.99
CA GLN A 53 -0.18 -5.38 -27.26
C GLN A 53 0.15 -4.02 -27.91
N ILE A 54 1.37 -3.91 -28.45
CA ILE A 54 1.88 -2.67 -29.08
C ILE A 54 2.44 -2.92 -30.48
N SER A 55 2.39 -4.15 -30.99
CA SER A 55 2.95 -4.53 -32.30
C SER A 55 2.33 -3.75 -33.45
N ASP A 56 1.06 -3.42 -33.36
CA ASP A 56 0.31 -2.65 -34.35
C ASP A 56 0.53 -1.13 -34.25
N LEU A 57 1.24 -0.67 -33.22
CA LEU A 57 1.56 0.74 -32.98
C LEU A 57 3.02 1.09 -33.30
N VAL A 58 3.80 0.13 -33.80
CA VAL A 58 5.19 0.39 -34.15
C VAL A 58 5.25 1.00 -35.55
N ASP A 59 5.78 2.22 -35.65
CA ASP A 59 5.92 2.92 -36.92
C ASP A 59 7.08 2.35 -37.75
N GLU A 60 6.80 1.86 -38.95
CA GLU A 60 7.82 1.36 -39.87
C GLU A 60 8.85 2.44 -40.27
N SER A 61 8.44 3.69 -40.32
CA SER A 61 9.32 4.82 -40.58
C SER A 61 10.35 5.03 -39.47
N VAL A 62 9.96 4.78 -38.21
CA VAL A 62 10.85 4.82 -37.04
C VAL A 62 11.82 3.64 -37.08
N VAL A 63 11.32 2.44 -37.40
CA VAL A 63 12.16 1.23 -37.56
C VAL A 63 13.21 1.45 -38.63
N SER A 64 12.80 1.94 -39.82
CA SER A 64 13.70 2.24 -40.94
C SER A 64 14.75 3.30 -40.60
N SER A 65 14.37 4.30 -39.84
CA SER A 65 15.29 5.36 -39.37
C SER A 65 16.34 4.78 -38.42
N LEU A 66 15.93 3.90 -37.48
CA LEU A 66 16.84 3.28 -36.52
C LEU A 66 17.81 2.31 -37.20
N VAL A 67 17.36 1.56 -38.21
CA VAL A 67 18.26 0.72 -39.06
C VAL A 67 19.35 1.57 -39.73
N ASN A 68 19.03 2.82 -40.10
CA ASN A 68 19.97 3.78 -40.70
C ASN A 68 20.75 4.58 -39.66
N GLY A 69 20.69 4.22 -38.38
CA GLY A 69 21.39 4.90 -37.29
C GLY A 69 20.85 6.30 -36.97
N LYS A 70 19.63 6.62 -37.40
CA LYS A 70 19.00 7.91 -37.14
C LYS A 70 17.84 7.75 -36.14
N TRP A 71 17.76 8.68 -35.20
CA TRP A 71 16.64 8.78 -34.28
C TRP A 71 15.40 9.35 -34.99
N ALA A 72 14.25 8.75 -34.74
CA ALA A 72 12.96 9.28 -35.18
C ALA A 72 11.93 9.17 -34.05
N GLU A 73 11.04 10.14 -33.95
CA GLU A 73 9.96 10.14 -32.97
C GLU A 73 8.79 9.29 -33.49
N PRO A 74 8.13 8.50 -32.60
CA PRO A 74 6.89 7.82 -32.94
C PRO A 74 5.79 8.84 -33.28
N SER A 75 4.86 8.43 -34.13
CA SER A 75 3.72 9.27 -34.50
C SER A 75 2.90 9.66 -33.28
N ARG A 76 2.34 10.88 -33.32
CA ARG A 76 1.49 11.40 -32.24
C ARG A 76 0.26 10.52 -32.04
N ASP A 77 -0.27 9.96 -33.11
CA ASP A 77 -1.47 9.12 -33.07
C ASP A 77 -1.21 7.79 -32.36
N ASN A 78 -0.10 7.10 -32.66
CA ASN A 78 0.31 5.88 -31.97
C ASN A 78 0.62 6.12 -30.49
N VAL A 79 1.24 7.25 -30.16
CA VAL A 79 1.47 7.66 -28.76
C VAL A 79 0.15 7.88 -28.01
N ASN A 80 -0.84 8.52 -28.66
CA ASN A 80 -2.15 8.76 -28.05
C ASN A 80 -2.95 7.46 -27.92
N GLU A 81 -2.91 6.60 -28.94
CA GLU A 81 -3.59 5.30 -28.91
C GLU A 81 -3.02 4.43 -27.77
N LEU A 82 -1.69 4.33 -27.65
CA LEU A 82 -1.07 3.62 -26.55
C LEU A 82 -1.47 4.20 -25.19
N ARG A 83 -1.53 5.53 -25.07
CA ARG A 83 -2.01 6.19 -23.86
C ARG A 83 -3.44 5.78 -23.51
N ASN A 84 -4.32 5.72 -24.49
CA ASN A 84 -5.71 5.33 -24.30
C ASN A 84 -5.81 3.86 -23.86
N ARG A 85 -5.05 2.94 -24.46
CA ARG A 85 -4.99 1.53 -24.06
C ARG A 85 -4.54 1.38 -22.61
N ILE A 86 -3.46 2.07 -22.23
CA ILE A 86 -2.95 2.05 -20.84
C ILE A 86 -3.99 2.66 -19.90
N LYS A 87 -4.60 3.79 -20.26
CA LYS A 87 -5.64 4.42 -19.45
C LYS A 87 -6.81 3.47 -19.22
N ASN A 88 -7.36 2.88 -20.27
CA ASN A 88 -8.50 1.97 -20.16
C ASN A 88 -8.19 0.77 -19.24
N THR A 89 -6.98 0.23 -19.29
CA THR A 89 -6.56 -0.86 -18.38
C THR A 89 -6.43 -0.36 -16.95
N LEU A 90 -5.86 0.83 -16.73
CA LEU A 90 -5.70 1.41 -15.41
C LEU A 90 -7.04 1.81 -14.79
N ASP A 91 -8.00 2.34 -15.57
CA ASP A 91 -9.32 2.73 -15.08
C ASP A 91 -10.09 1.53 -14.49
N ILE A 92 -9.89 0.34 -15.04
CA ILE A 92 -10.44 -0.89 -14.48
C ILE A 92 -9.75 -1.25 -13.16
N MET A 93 -8.45 -1.05 -13.08
CA MET A 93 -7.63 -1.45 -11.91
C MET A 93 -7.74 -0.46 -10.75
N THR A 94 -7.92 0.83 -11.03
CA THR A 94 -7.98 1.88 -10.01
C THR A 94 -9.40 1.99 -9.41
N PRO A 95 -9.55 2.44 -8.18
CA PRO A 95 -10.86 2.79 -7.62
C PRO A 95 -11.55 3.92 -8.38
N ASP A 96 -10.76 4.91 -8.89
CA ASP A 96 -11.24 6.06 -9.64
C ASP A 96 -12.37 6.81 -8.91
N ALA A 97 -12.15 7.06 -7.61
CA ALA A 97 -13.04 7.85 -6.77
C ALA A 97 -12.70 9.34 -6.87
N ASP A 98 -13.70 10.21 -6.81
CA ASP A 98 -13.49 11.67 -6.84
C ASP A 98 -12.79 12.17 -5.58
N ASN A 99 -13.00 11.48 -4.45
CA ASN A 99 -12.40 11.81 -3.17
C ASN A 99 -12.33 10.56 -2.24
N TRP A 100 -11.64 10.71 -1.11
CA TRP A 100 -11.47 9.65 -0.12
C TRP A 100 -12.77 9.25 0.58
N GLU A 101 -13.72 10.15 0.74
CA GLU A 101 -15.02 9.87 1.36
C GLU A 101 -15.83 8.90 0.50
N GLU A 102 -15.85 9.13 -0.81
CA GLU A 102 -16.49 8.22 -1.77
C GLU A 102 -15.84 6.84 -1.74
N PHE A 103 -14.51 6.78 -1.80
CA PHE A 103 -13.76 5.52 -1.74
C PHE A 103 -14.07 4.73 -0.47
N HIS A 104 -14.04 5.37 0.68
CA HIS A 104 -14.34 4.72 1.96
C HIS A 104 -15.82 4.34 2.09
N SER A 105 -16.73 5.09 1.49
CA SER A 105 -18.16 4.72 1.43
C SER A 105 -18.38 3.44 0.65
N TRP A 106 -17.72 3.26 -0.50
CA TRP A 106 -17.74 1.99 -1.22
C TRP A 106 -17.17 0.83 -0.40
N SER A 107 -16.11 1.09 0.37
CA SER A 107 -15.54 0.11 1.28
C SER A 107 -16.52 -0.31 2.39
N VAL A 108 -17.23 0.65 2.99
CA VAL A 108 -18.29 0.39 3.99
C VAL A 108 -19.37 -0.52 3.39
N ILE A 109 -19.90 -0.18 2.21
CA ILE A 109 -20.91 -0.96 1.51
C ILE A 109 -20.41 -2.39 1.25
N SER A 110 -19.19 -2.51 0.73
CA SER A 110 -18.57 -3.80 0.43
C SER A 110 -18.42 -4.68 1.68
N HIS A 111 -18.01 -4.11 2.83
CA HIS A 111 -17.92 -4.85 4.08
C HIS A 111 -19.27 -5.33 4.60
N ILE A 112 -20.30 -4.49 4.53
CA ILE A 112 -21.67 -4.84 4.94
C ILE A 112 -22.22 -5.95 4.02
N GLU A 113 -22.10 -5.80 2.71
CA GLU A 113 -22.57 -6.77 1.72
C GLU A 113 -21.91 -8.13 1.92
N LYS A 114 -20.56 -8.18 1.95
CA LYS A 114 -19.84 -9.45 2.07
C LYS A 114 -20.06 -10.13 3.42
N SER A 115 -20.23 -9.38 4.49
CA SER A 115 -20.58 -9.95 5.78
C SER A 115 -22.00 -10.51 5.80
N SER A 116 -22.96 -9.90 5.12
CA SER A 116 -24.33 -10.41 4.99
C SER A 116 -24.42 -11.74 4.20
N GLN A 117 -23.47 -11.94 3.28
CA GLN A 117 -23.31 -13.17 2.49
C GLN A 117 -22.49 -14.25 3.24
N ASN A 118 -22.08 -14.03 4.49
CA ASN A 118 -21.16 -14.88 5.25
C ASN A 118 -19.78 -15.07 4.57
N GLN A 119 -19.34 -14.10 3.77
CA GLN A 119 -18.07 -14.08 3.05
C GLN A 119 -17.25 -12.82 3.38
N PRO A 120 -16.93 -12.55 4.66
CA PRO A 120 -16.21 -11.34 5.02
C PRO A 120 -14.84 -11.30 4.34
N HIS A 121 -14.40 -10.10 3.97
CA HIS A 121 -13.08 -9.90 3.40
C HIS A 121 -12.00 -10.38 4.36
N LYS A 122 -11.06 -11.18 3.87
CA LYS A 122 -9.95 -11.74 4.65
C LYS A 122 -8.64 -11.00 4.39
N LYS A 123 -8.45 -10.49 3.17
CA LYS A 123 -7.23 -9.83 2.72
C LYS A 123 -7.57 -8.50 2.07
N TRP A 124 -6.60 -7.59 2.05
CA TRP A 124 -6.75 -6.31 1.37
C TRP A 124 -7.09 -6.45 -0.12
N LYS A 125 -6.54 -7.44 -0.81
CA LYS A 125 -6.93 -7.81 -2.17
C LYS A 125 -8.45 -7.99 -2.32
N ASP A 126 -9.07 -8.74 -1.40
CA ASP A 126 -10.51 -9.05 -1.48
C ASP A 126 -11.35 -7.77 -1.28
N GLU A 127 -10.89 -6.87 -0.40
CA GLU A 127 -11.51 -5.56 -0.19
C GLU A 127 -11.43 -4.70 -1.45
N VAL A 128 -10.24 -4.61 -2.10
CA VAL A 128 -10.05 -3.84 -3.34
C VAL A 128 -11.01 -4.32 -4.43
N HIS A 129 -11.14 -5.63 -4.62
CA HIS A 129 -12.10 -6.17 -5.58
C HIS A 129 -13.55 -5.89 -5.18
N GLY A 130 -13.87 -5.97 -3.88
CA GLY A 130 -15.20 -5.64 -3.37
C GLY A 130 -15.56 -4.17 -3.57
N ILE A 131 -14.64 -3.26 -3.30
CA ILE A 131 -14.80 -1.81 -3.51
C ILE A 131 -15.09 -1.51 -4.99
N ARG A 132 -14.31 -2.12 -5.91
CA ARG A 132 -14.53 -1.96 -7.36
C ARG A 132 -15.89 -2.50 -7.80
N SER A 133 -16.27 -3.67 -7.29
CA SER A 133 -17.58 -4.24 -7.60
C SER A 133 -18.73 -3.32 -7.17
N VAL A 134 -18.63 -2.69 -6.00
CA VAL A 134 -19.63 -1.69 -5.55
C VAL A 134 -19.62 -0.47 -6.45
N ARG A 135 -18.45 0.10 -6.77
CA ARG A 135 -18.30 1.21 -7.70
C ARG A 135 -18.98 0.92 -9.04
N ASP A 136 -18.65 -0.23 -9.65
CA ASP A 136 -19.11 -0.58 -10.99
C ASP A 136 -20.63 -0.75 -11.01
N ARG A 137 -21.22 -1.37 -9.97
CA ARG A 137 -22.66 -1.54 -9.82
C ARG A 137 -23.40 -0.21 -9.59
N ILE A 138 -22.81 0.75 -8.89
CA ILE A 138 -23.38 2.09 -8.75
C ILE A 138 -23.32 2.81 -10.09
N ARG A 139 -22.20 2.73 -10.81
CA ARG A 139 -22.03 3.39 -12.10
C ARG A 139 -22.89 2.79 -13.22
N SER A 140 -23.15 1.48 -13.18
CA SER A 140 -24.08 0.81 -14.11
C SER A 140 -25.56 1.02 -13.77
N GLY A 141 -25.87 1.50 -12.57
CA GLY A 141 -27.25 1.61 -12.08
C GLY A 141 -27.82 0.34 -11.48
N ASP A 142 -27.01 -0.71 -11.32
CA ASP A 142 -27.41 -1.97 -10.64
C ASP A 142 -27.55 -1.79 -9.13
N LEU A 143 -26.91 -0.76 -8.57
CA LEU A 143 -27.08 -0.31 -7.20
C LEU A 143 -27.58 1.14 -7.21
N PRO A 144 -28.62 1.46 -6.40
CA PRO A 144 -29.10 2.84 -6.33
C PRO A 144 -28.07 3.76 -5.67
N SER A 145 -27.86 4.95 -6.24
CA SER A 145 -26.89 5.92 -5.73
C SER A 145 -27.20 6.41 -4.32
N GLU A 146 -28.45 6.30 -3.86
CA GLU A 146 -28.90 6.65 -2.51
C GLU A 146 -28.19 5.82 -1.41
N ILE A 147 -27.61 4.66 -1.76
CA ILE A 147 -26.83 3.83 -0.83
C ILE A 147 -25.57 4.53 -0.33
N MET A 148 -25.08 5.53 -1.07
CA MET A 148 -23.87 6.29 -0.71
C MET A 148 -24.07 7.16 0.52
N GLU A 149 -25.24 7.76 0.70
CA GLU A 149 -25.47 8.69 1.82
C GLU A 149 -25.39 7.98 3.19
N PRO A 150 -26.08 6.86 3.46
CA PRO A 150 -25.91 6.14 4.73
C PRO A 150 -24.49 5.59 4.88
N ALA A 151 -23.82 5.17 3.82
CA ALA A 151 -22.44 4.70 3.88
C ALA A 151 -21.47 5.81 4.28
N ALA A 152 -21.64 7.02 3.74
CA ALA A 152 -20.82 8.19 4.10
C ALA A 152 -21.05 8.61 5.57
N ARG A 153 -22.29 8.52 6.09
CA ARG A 153 -22.55 8.77 7.51
C ARG A 153 -21.82 7.77 8.41
N ILE A 154 -21.89 6.49 8.08
CA ILE A 154 -21.16 5.43 8.82
C ILE A 154 -19.65 5.71 8.76
N GLU A 155 -19.12 5.98 7.57
CA GLU A 155 -17.69 6.28 7.36
C GLU A 155 -17.22 7.43 8.25
N LYS A 156 -17.96 8.53 8.28
CA LYS A 156 -17.66 9.70 9.12
C LYS A 156 -17.59 9.33 10.60
N GLU A 157 -18.54 8.54 11.11
CA GLU A 157 -18.59 8.15 12.51
C GLU A 157 -17.44 7.22 12.91
N ILE A 158 -17.07 6.25 12.05
CA ILE A 158 -15.94 5.35 12.33
C ILE A 158 -14.62 6.11 12.25
N ARG A 159 -14.44 7.02 11.28
CA ARG A 159 -13.24 7.82 11.11
C ARG A 159 -13.02 8.80 12.28
N LEU A 160 -14.07 9.39 12.84
CA LEU A 160 -14.00 10.21 14.06
C LEU A 160 -13.44 9.45 15.27
N LYS A 161 -13.45 8.12 15.23
CA LYS A 161 -12.89 7.22 16.24
C LYS A 161 -11.58 6.56 15.81
N ASN A 162 -10.94 7.06 14.75
CA ASN A 162 -9.76 6.45 14.15
C ASN A 162 -9.97 4.96 13.84
N LEU A 163 -11.15 4.61 13.34
CA LEU A 163 -11.51 3.26 12.91
C LEU A 163 -11.65 3.24 11.38
N ASP A 164 -11.44 2.07 10.81
CA ASP A 164 -11.64 1.81 9.38
C ASP A 164 -12.89 0.94 9.12
N PRO A 165 -13.30 0.77 7.84
CA PRO A 165 -14.47 -0.02 7.48
C PRO A 165 -14.45 -1.49 7.94
N ARG A 166 -13.27 -2.06 8.25
CA ARG A 166 -13.15 -3.40 8.85
C ARG A 166 -13.82 -3.51 10.22
N SER A 167 -14.08 -2.38 10.85
CA SER A 167 -14.69 -2.31 12.19
C SER A 167 -16.18 -2.55 12.22
N ILE A 168 -16.83 -2.63 11.04
CA ILE A 168 -18.26 -2.87 10.88
C ILE A 168 -18.53 -4.14 10.06
N ASP A 169 -19.75 -4.66 10.24
CA ASP A 169 -20.32 -5.76 9.45
C ASP A 169 -21.85 -5.59 9.34
N CYS A 170 -22.53 -6.54 8.76
CA CYS A 170 -23.99 -6.51 8.62
C CYS A 170 -24.78 -6.51 9.95
N LEU A 171 -24.12 -6.84 11.07
CA LEU A 171 -24.71 -6.84 12.41
C LEU A 171 -24.41 -5.56 13.20
N GLY A 172 -23.57 -4.68 12.66
CA GLY A 172 -23.17 -3.44 13.32
C GLY A 172 -21.67 -3.30 13.56
N ILE A 173 -21.31 -2.67 14.66
CA ILE A 173 -19.90 -2.47 15.04
C ILE A 173 -19.35 -3.79 15.61
N LYS A 174 -18.32 -4.34 14.95
CA LYS A 174 -17.73 -5.64 15.32
C LYS A 174 -17.28 -5.70 16.78
N ARG A 175 -17.57 -6.83 17.40
CA ARG A 175 -17.04 -7.15 18.71
C ARG A 175 -15.60 -7.62 18.55
N GLY A 176 -14.72 -7.17 19.45
CA GLY A 176 -13.35 -7.65 19.45
C GLY A 176 -13.22 -9.06 20.02
N ASN A 177 -12.11 -9.72 19.71
CA ASN A 177 -11.78 -11.02 20.26
C ASN A 177 -11.29 -10.86 21.73
N ILE A 178 -11.68 -11.78 22.59
CA ILE A 178 -11.25 -11.85 24.02
C ILE A 178 -9.72 -11.97 24.11
N SER A 179 -9.06 -12.60 23.13
CA SER A 179 -7.60 -12.76 23.12
C SER A 179 -6.83 -11.47 22.80
N THR A 180 -7.48 -10.43 22.24
CA THR A 180 -6.81 -9.20 21.80
C THR A 180 -6.06 -8.47 22.94
N PRO A 181 -6.62 -8.27 24.15
CA PRO A 181 -5.87 -7.66 25.25
C PRO A 181 -4.61 -8.43 25.66
N PHE A 182 -4.70 -9.78 25.68
CA PHE A 182 -3.52 -10.63 25.99
C PHE A 182 -2.44 -10.51 24.93
N LYS A 183 -2.81 -10.46 23.63
CA LYS A 183 -1.87 -10.21 22.55
C LYS A 183 -1.21 -8.83 22.69
N GLY A 184 -1.96 -7.81 23.11
CA GLY A 184 -1.43 -6.47 23.36
C GLY A 184 -0.40 -6.46 24.50
N ILE A 185 -0.67 -7.14 25.63
CA ILE A 185 0.31 -7.27 26.72
C ILE A 185 1.59 -7.95 26.22
N PHE A 186 1.44 -9.08 25.50
CA PHE A 186 2.58 -9.77 24.89
C PHE A 186 3.32 -8.87 23.90
N GLY A 187 2.58 -8.07 23.09
CA GLY A 187 3.13 -7.10 22.18
C GLY A 187 4.00 -6.05 22.87
N ILE A 188 3.53 -5.49 24.00
CA ILE A 188 4.31 -4.53 24.80
C ILE A 188 5.60 -5.18 25.32
N LEU A 189 5.53 -6.39 25.87
CA LEU A 189 6.71 -7.11 26.35
C LEU A 189 7.72 -7.36 25.21
N LEU A 190 7.21 -7.73 24.02
CA LEU A 190 8.04 -7.93 22.84
C LEU A 190 8.71 -6.63 22.40
N MET A 191 7.97 -5.51 22.36
CA MET A 191 8.53 -4.19 22.03
C MET A 191 9.64 -3.79 23.01
N ILE A 192 9.40 -3.94 24.30
CA ILE A 192 10.40 -3.61 25.34
C ILE A 192 11.66 -4.47 25.16
N SER A 193 11.52 -5.76 24.93
CA SER A 193 12.66 -6.67 24.78
C SER A 193 13.48 -6.41 23.52
N MET A 194 12.83 -5.97 22.42
CA MET A 194 13.49 -5.67 21.14
C MET A 194 14.00 -4.23 21.03
N LEU A 195 13.57 -3.34 21.94
CA LEU A 195 13.90 -1.92 21.91
C LEU A 195 15.41 -1.63 21.80
N PRO A 196 16.31 -2.30 22.53
CA PRO A 196 17.74 -1.98 22.47
C PRO A 196 18.36 -2.10 21.08
N LEU A 197 17.92 -3.09 20.28
CA LEU A 197 18.37 -3.26 18.90
C LEU A 197 17.56 -2.42 17.91
N SER A 198 16.27 -2.25 18.16
CA SER A 198 15.39 -1.47 17.27
C SER A 198 15.66 0.02 17.33
N ILE A 199 16.08 0.58 18.47
CA ILE A 199 16.38 2.01 18.62
C ILE A 199 17.52 2.47 17.71
N MET A 200 18.42 1.56 17.34
CA MET A 200 19.54 1.85 16.42
C MET A 200 19.04 2.14 15.00
N THR A 201 17.80 1.75 14.67
CA THR A 201 17.18 2.05 13.38
C THR A 201 16.30 3.32 13.41
N LEU A 202 16.19 3.97 14.59
CA LEU A 202 15.42 5.21 14.74
C LEU A 202 15.86 6.33 13.77
N PRO A 203 17.16 6.56 13.49
CA PRO A 203 17.56 7.56 12.50
C PRO A 203 16.99 7.29 11.11
N GLN A 204 16.85 6.02 10.71
CA GLN A 204 16.21 5.63 9.46
C GLN A 204 14.73 6.04 9.45
N ALA A 205 14.01 5.80 10.54
CA ALA A 205 12.61 6.20 10.66
C ALA A 205 12.45 7.73 10.64
N ILE A 206 13.36 8.47 11.29
CA ILE A 206 13.38 9.94 11.28
C ILE A 206 13.62 10.46 9.85
N VAL A 207 14.59 9.91 9.13
CA VAL A 207 14.87 10.29 7.74
C VAL A 207 13.66 10.02 6.85
N ALA A 208 13.02 8.85 6.99
CA ALA A 208 11.81 8.49 6.25
C ALA A 208 10.67 9.49 6.52
N TRP A 209 10.43 9.79 7.79
CA TRP A 209 9.40 10.73 8.21
C TRP A 209 9.70 12.15 7.72
N TRP A 210 10.94 12.60 7.85
CA TRP A 210 11.35 13.94 7.41
C TRP A 210 11.22 14.10 5.90
N LEU A 211 11.73 13.16 5.11
CA LEU A 211 11.59 13.17 3.65
C LEU A 211 10.13 13.14 3.22
N GLY A 212 9.31 12.28 3.84
CA GLY A 212 7.90 12.20 3.51
C GLY A 212 7.09 13.46 3.84
N ASN A 213 7.47 14.20 4.90
CA ASN A 213 6.75 15.40 5.30
C ASN A 213 7.20 16.68 4.58
N ASN A 214 8.44 16.72 4.08
CA ASN A 214 9.02 17.89 3.42
C ASN A 214 9.02 17.76 1.89
N SER A 215 8.36 16.73 1.32
CA SER A 215 8.19 16.65 -0.13
C SER A 215 7.04 17.53 -0.58
N ASP A 216 7.26 18.31 -1.65
CA ASP A 216 6.24 19.16 -2.27
C ASP A 216 5.22 18.36 -3.12
N GLU A 217 5.36 17.03 -3.17
CA GLU A 217 4.57 16.15 -4.06
C GLU A 217 3.25 15.65 -3.45
N GLY A 218 2.87 16.14 -2.26
CA GLY A 218 1.61 15.78 -1.61
C GLY A 218 1.67 14.51 -0.76
N LEU A 219 0.54 14.18 -0.12
CA LEU A 219 0.44 13.05 0.83
C LEU A 219 0.73 11.69 0.20
N ASP A 220 0.42 11.52 -1.07
CA ASP A 220 0.60 10.25 -1.80
C ASP A 220 2.08 9.89 -2.00
N ALA A 221 2.96 10.88 -2.03
CA ALA A 221 4.40 10.66 -2.15
C ALA A 221 5.07 10.16 -0.85
N ARG A 222 4.42 10.31 0.30
CA ARG A 222 4.98 9.88 1.60
C ARG A 222 5.38 8.40 1.61
N SER A 223 4.53 7.54 1.08
CA SER A 223 4.80 6.09 1.01
C SER A 223 6.04 5.79 0.16
N THR A 224 6.26 6.52 -0.91
CA THR A 224 7.44 6.40 -1.77
C THR A 224 8.72 6.78 -1.02
N PHE A 225 8.72 7.90 -0.31
CA PHE A 225 9.87 8.33 0.49
C PHE A 225 10.15 7.38 1.65
N HIS A 226 9.12 6.88 2.33
CA HIS A 226 9.28 5.86 3.35
C HIS A 226 9.92 4.58 2.78
N MET A 227 9.47 4.11 1.63
CA MET A 227 10.00 2.92 0.98
C MET A 227 11.45 3.12 0.52
N MET A 228 11.78 4.28 -0.06
CA MET A 228 13.16 4.63 -0.43
C MET A 228 14.08 4.67 0.79
N ALA A 229 13.65 5.33 1.86
CA ALA A 229 14.44 5.40 3.09
C ALA A 229 14.68 4.01 3.69
N VAL A 230 13.65 3.16 3.76
CA VAL A 230 13.78 1.78 4.26
C VAL A 230 14.70 0.93 3.38
N THR A 231 14.68 1.14 2.07
CA THR A 231 15.49 0.34 1.12
C THR A 231 16.96 0.73 1.13
N PHE A 232 17.27 2.02 1.13
CA PHE A 232 18.65 2.51 0.93
C PHE A 232 19.37 2.84 2.22
N SER A 233 18.68 3.31 3.24
CA SER A 233 19.30 3.73 4.49
C SER A 233 20.00 2.61 5.29
N PRO A 234 19.58 1.32 5.24
CA PRO A 234 20.30 0.25 5.92
C PRO A 234 21.75 0.13 5.48
N LEU A 235 22.06 0.41 4.21
CA LEU A 235 23.42 0.34 3.67
C LEU A 235 24.37 1.37 4.29
N VAL A 236 23.83 2.47 4.79
CA VAL A 236 24.62 3.58 5.36
C VAL A 236 24.43 3.64 6.88
N ILE A 237 23.19 3.63 7.35
CA ILE A 237 22.86 3.88 8.77
C ILE A 237 23.26 2.69 9.65
N TRP A 238 23.00 1.46 9.21
CA TRP A 238 23.28 0.29 10.04
C TRP A 238 24.76 0.05 10.28
N PRO A 239 25.65 0.14 9.28
CA PRO A 239 27.11 0.07 9.53
C PRO A 239 27.60 1.08 10.54
N PHE A 240 26.98 2.29 10.58
CA PHE A 240 27.36 3.34 11.52
C PHE A 240 27.17 2.92 12.99
N PHE A 241 26.25 2.01 13.28
CA PHE A 241 26.04 1.44 14.61
C PHE A 241 26.73 0.11 14.80
N THR A 242 26.68 -0.78 13.80
CA THR A 242 27.22 -2.13 13.95
C THR A 242 28.74 -2.17 14.01
N ILE A 243 29.43 -1.28 13.28
CA ILE A 243 30.91 -1.22 13.29
C ILE A 243 31.44 -0.79 14.66
N PRO A 244 31.04 0.32 15.29
CA PRO A 244 31.49 0.70 16.62
C PRO A 244 31.20 -0.37 17.69
N ILE A 245 30.00 -0.99 17.64
CA ILE A 245 29.66 -2.08 18.56
C ILE A 245 30.53 -3.30 18.29
N GLY A 246 30.77 -3.64 17.03
CA GLY A 246 31.67 -4.73 16.63
C GLY A 246 33.10 -4.48 17.13
N ILE A 247 33.63 -3.26 17.00
CA ILE A 247 34.94 -2.87 17.54
C ILE A 247 34.96 -3.04 19.05
N TRP A 248 33.99 -2.48 19.75
CA TRP A 248 33.89 -2.57 21.22
C TRP A 248 33.85 -4.01 21.71
N LEU A 249 33.02 -4.87 21.12
CA LEU A 249 32.93 -6.27 21.46
C LEU A 249 34.24 -7.02 21.15
N SER A 250 34.84 -6.73 19.98
CA SER A 250 36.11 -7.38 19.59
C SER A 250 37.25 -7.03 20.57
N ILE A 251 37.39 -5.77 20.95
CA ILE A 251 38.39 -5.35 21.94
C ILE A 251 38.13 -5.99 23.31
N SER A 252 36.86 -6.08 23.72
CA SER A 252 36.49 -6.59 25.05
C SER A 252 36.69 -8.09 25.20
N TYR A 253 36.44 -8.88 24.13
CA TYR A 253 36.43 -10.35 24.23
C TYR A 253 37.49 -11.04 23.37
N PHE A 254 38.03 -10.38 22.34
CA PHE A 254 38.97 -10.97 21.39
C PHE A 254 40.06 -9.97 21.01
N PRO A 255 40.84 -9.44 21.98
CA PRO A 255 41.80 -8.33 21.76
C PRO A 255 42.85 -8.63 20.69
N ASP A 256 43.26 -9.91 20.55
CA ASP A 256 44.29 -10.30 19.58
C ASP A 256 43.79 -10.43 18.14
N TYR A 257 42.46 -10.41 17.95
CA TYR A 257 41.81 -10.68 16.65
C TYR A 257 40.87 -9.57 16.22
N VAL A 258 41.02 -8.34 16.71
CA VAL A 258 40.10 -7.21 16.49
C VAL A 258 39.82 -6.97 15.00
N LEU A 259 40.84 -6.98 14.14
CA LEU A 259 40.69 -6.73 12.70
C LEU A 259 39.86 -7.80 11.97
N VAL A 260 39.87 -9.05 12.44
CA VAL A 260 39.17 -10.16 11.82
C VAL A 260 37.76 -10.28 12.39
N ILE A 261 37.63 -10.14 13.72
CA ILE A 261 36.36 -10.38 14.44
C ILE A 261 35.39 -9.21 14.28
N THR A 262 35.87 -7.96 14.21
CA THR A 262 35.01 -6.77 14.03
C THR A 262 34.08 -6.87 12.81
N PRO A 263 34.57 -7.16 11.59
CA PRO A 263 33.69 -7.32 10.43
C PRO A 263 32.66 -8.44 10.60
N VAL A 264 33.07 -9.57 11.21
CA VAL A 264 32.20 -10.72 11.44
C VAL A 264 31.06 -10.34 12.38
N ILE A 265 31.37 -9.72 13.53
CA ILE A 265 30.35 -9.25 14.48
C ILE A 265 29.44 -8.21 13.82
N SER A 266 30.00 -7.23 13.11
CA SER A 266 29.23 -6.16 12.47
C SER A 266 28.26 -6.71 11.43
N LEU A 267 28.68 -7.67 10.61
CA LEU A 267 27.83 -8.34 9.64
C LEU A 267 26.73 -9.20 10.31
N PHE A 268 27.01 -9.80 11.45
CA PHE A 268 26.04 -10.59 12.18
C PHE A 268 25.01 -9.71 12.92
N LEU A 269 25.41 -8.53 13.39
CA LEU A 269 24.50 -7.59 14.05
C LEU A 269 23.43 -7.04 13.09
N MET A 270 23.73 -6.86 11.80
CA MET A 270 22.77 -6.34 10.83
C MET A 270 21.49 -7.18 10.72
N PRO A 271 21.54 -8.50 10.47
CA PRO A 271 20.34 -9.33 10.46
C PRO A 271 19.65 -9.40 11.83
N LEU A 272 20.39 -9.32 12.94
CA LEU A 272 19.79 -9.25 14.27
C LEU A 272 18.98 -7.96 14.47
N MET A 273 19.49 -6.81 14.05
CA MET A 273 18.75 -5.55 14.07
C MET A 273 17.50 -5.62 13.19
N HIS A 274 17.61 -6.23 12.01
CA HIS A 274 16.46 -6.43 11.12
C HIS A 274 15.38 -7.30 11.78
N MET A 275 15.76 -8.44 12.35
CA MET A 275 14.85 -9.34 13.07
C MET A 275 14.23 -8.64 14.29
N ALA A 276 15.00 -7.88 15.06
CA ALA A 276 14.49 -7.13 16.19
C ALA A 276 13.44 -6.09 15.75
N ASN A 277 13.66 -5.40 14.62
CA ASN A 277 12.66 -4.50 14.06
C ASN A 277 11.37 -5.20 13.64
N ILE A 278 11.47 -6.34 12.98
CA ILE A 278 10.30 -7.14 12.60
C ILE A 278 9.50 -7.51 13.86
N LEU A 279 10.17 -8.03 14.89
CA LEU A 279 9.52 -8.42 16.14
C LEU A 279 8.94 -7.22 16.90
N PHE A 280 9.65 -6.09 16.91
CA PHE A 280 9.14 -4.83 17.47
C PHE A 280 7.85 -4.39 16.78
N LEU A 281 7.81 -4.45 15.44
CA LEU A 281 6.65 -4.08 14.64
C LEU A 281 5.47 -5.05 14.85
N PHE A 282 5.70 -6.35 15.03
CA PHE A 282 4.64 -7.28 15.44
C PHE A 282 4.05 -6.91 16.80
N GLY A 283 4.91 -6.50 17.75
CA GLY A 283 4.47 -6.00 19.04
C GLY A 283 3.62 -4.72 18.90
N TYR A 284 4.05 -3.80 18.06
CA TYR A 284 3.33 -2.55 17.74
C TYR A 284 1.94 -2.84 17.14
N ASP A 285 1.85 -3.75 16.15
CA ASP A 285 0.57 -4.13 15.55
C ASP A 285 -0.40 -4.70 16.59
N ALA A 286 0.10 -5.55 17.50
CA ALA A 286 -0.73 -6.11 18.56
C ALA A 286 -1.26 -5.03 19.54
N VAL A 287 -0.48 -3.97 19.79
CA VAL A 287 -0.93 -2.80 20.58
C VAL A 287 -1.97 -1.99 19.81
N CYS A 288 -1.77 -1.76 18.52
CA CYS A 288 -2.76 -1.10 17.66
C CYS A 288 -4.10 -1.84 17.66
N ASP A 289 -4.09 -3.18 17.58
CA ASP A 289 -5.31 -3.99 17.66
C ASP A 289 -6.09 -3.76 18.98
N VAL A 290 -5.38 -3.53 20.10
CA VAL A 290 -6.02 -3.20 21.38
C VAL A 290 -6.62 -1.80 21.37
N VAL A 291 -5.94 -0.82 20.79
CA VAL A 291 -6.46 0.54 20.63
C VAL A 291 -7.73 0.51 19.77
N ASP A 292 -7.71 -0.22 18.65
CA ASP A 292 -8.90 -0.40 17.81
C ASP A 292 -10.06 -1.08 18.55
N LEU A 293 -9.75 -2.09 19.36
CA LEU A 293 -10.77 -2.75 20.21
C LEU A 293 -11.42 -1.75 21.17
N PHE A 294 -10.62 -0.89 21.79
CA PHE A 294 -11.09 0.14 22.70
C PHE A 294 -11.95 1.18 21.97
N ASN A 295 -11.51 1.66 20.83
CA ASN A 295 -12.24 2.61 19.99
C ASN A 295 -13.58 2.02 19.50
N ARG A 296 -13.59 0.77 19.07
CA ARG A 296 -14.85 0.04 18.73
C ARG A 296 -15.79 -0.08 19.91
N ARG A 297 -15.25 -0.36 21.12
CA ARG A 297 -16.06 -0.40 22.35
C ARG A 297 -16.65 0.97 22.67
N GLN A 298 -15.86 2.04 22.57
CA GLN A 298 -16.36 3.41 22.77
C GLN A 298 -17.46 3.76 21.76
N LEU A 299 -17.29 3.43 20.49
CA LEU A 299 -18.28 3.70 19.45
C LEU A 299 -19.58 2.95 19.73
N ARG A 300 -19.53 1.69 20.17
CA ARG A 300 -20.72 0.88 20.51
C ARG A 300 -21.56 1.43 21.66
N VAL A 301 -20.95 2.12 22.62
CA VAL A 301 -21.68 2.72 23.74
C VAL A 301 -22.05 4.18 23.48
N SER A 302 -21.64 4.75 22.36
CA SER A 302 -21.96 6.12 21.95
C SER A 302 -23.40 6.22 21.40
N LYS A 303 -23.88 7.45 21.33
CA LYS A 303 -25.19 7.74 20.70
C LYS A 303 -25.20 7.38 19.21
N SER A 304 -24.05 7.46 18.54
CA SER A 304 -23.91 7.12 17.12
C SER A 304 -24.12 5.63 16.81
N ALA A 305 -23.99 4.74 17.80
CA ALA A 305 -24.19 3.29 17.56
C ALA A 305 -25.58 2.95 17.02
N LYS A 306 -26.61 3.65 17.48
CA LYS A 306 -27.99 3.46 17.00
C LYS A 306 -28.13 3.93 15.56
N SER A 307 -27.63 5.12 15.23
CA SER A 307 -27.64 5.66 13.86
C SER A 307 -26.88 4.73 12.89
N ILE A 308 -25.71 4.23 13.28
CA ILE A 308 -24.93 3.28 12.47
C ILE A 308 -25.76 2.01 12.20
N SER A 309 -26.48 1.48 13.21
CA SER A 309 -27.33 0.28 13.02
C SER A 309 -28.50 0.54 12.07
N GLU A 310 -29.13 1.73 12.15
CA GLU A 310 -30.19 2.16 11.25
C GLU A 310 -29.66 2.32 9.81
N ASP A 311 -28.53 2.97 9.64
CA ASP A 311 -27.89 3.13 8.32
C ASP A 311 -27.46 1.78 7.70
N ILE A 312 -26.93 0.83 8.50
CA ILE A 312 -26.61 -0.53 8.03
C ILE A 312 -27.90 -1.24 7.56
N SER A 313 -28.99 -1.10 8.31
CA SER A 313 -30.27 -1.71 7.92
C SER A 313 -30.81 -1.12 6.62
N LEU A 314 -30.62 0.19 6.40
CA LEU A 314 -30.97 0.86 5.16
C LEU A 314 -30.14 0.34 3.99
N ILE A 315 -28.80 0.26 4.16
CA ILE A 315 -27.88 -0.31 3.14
C ILE A 315 -28.29 -1.74 2.79
N LEU A 316 -28.57 -2.60 3.78
CA LEU A 316 -29.01 -3.99 3.55
C LEU A 316 -30.35 -4.07 2.81
N GLY A 317 -31.23 -3.10 3.01
CA GLY A 317 -32.48 -2.96 2.25
C GLY A 317 -32.26 -2.63 0.78
N LEU A 318 -31.29 -1.76 0.48
CA LEU A 318 -30.95 -1.33 -0.87
C LEU A 318 -30.08 -2.35 -1.64
N LEU A 319 -29.43 -3.29 -0.94
CA LEU A 319 -28.66 -4.38 -1.54
C LEU A 319 -29.50 -5.58 -2.01
N LYS A 320 -30.78 -5.63 -1.67
CA LYS A 320 -31.74 -6.69 -2.06
C LYS A 320 -32.36 -6.40 -3.42
#